data_4aa6216054d511a77cf03ec454efbd6c
#
_entry.id   4aa6216054d511a77cf03ec454efbd6c
#
_cell.length_a   1.000
_cell.length_b   1.000
_cell.length_c   1.000
_cell.angle_alpha   90.00
_cell.angle_beta   90.00
_cell.angle_gamma   90.00
#
_symmetry.space_group_name_H-M   'P 1'
#
loop_
_entity.id
_entity.type
_entity.pdbx_description
1 polymer ?
#
loop_
_entity_poly.entity_id
_entity_poly.type
_entity_poly.pdbx_seq_one_letter_code
_entity_poly.pdbx_strand_id
1 'polypeptide(L)'
;MWRKVPGGTTLGIVLCGVLLLAGCASWPPAFDKPRGAFPPQRVMEGGDYAGFLAENRQMLERCEGGTRCEVALFNLGFVHAYPQSPYHDPSKALLYFDDLIKKYPQTPSAFEGRAWRALLTENLALEEKRRRLQADLRSKDATIRTLRTQLGRSREIDIEIDKKERELLR
;
A
#
# COMPACT_ATOMS: atom_id res chain seq x y z
N MET A 1 7.31 42.65 -65.50
CA MET A 1 6.53 43.12 -64.31
C MET A 1 6.84 42.23 -63.09
N TRP A 2 7.80 42.62 -62.28
CA TRP A 2 8.22 41.87 -61.11
C TRP A 2 7.48 42.44 -59.87
N ARG A 3 6.67 41.67 -59.23
CA ARG A 3 5.94 42.03 -58.00
C ARG A 3 6.86 41.84 -56.80
N LYS A 4 7.25 42.95 -56.16
CA LYS A 4 7.94 42.90 -54.85
C LYS A 4 7.07 42.27 -53.82
N VAL A 5 7.53 41.20 -53.17
CA VAL A 5 6.94 40.60 -51.96
C VAL A 5 7.39 41.44 -50.78
N PRO A 6 6.49 41.90 -49.91
CA PRO A 6 6.87 42.73 -48.76
C PRO A 6 7.57 41.86 -47.69
N GLY A 7 8.81 42.24 -47.35
CA GLY A 7 9.68 41.55 -46.40
C GLY A 7 9.27 41.62 -44.90
N GLY A 8 7.98 41.84 -44.63
CA GLY A 8 7.51 41.96 -43.25
C GLY A 8 7.02 40.66 -42.59
N THR A 9 6.62 39.69 -43.40
CA THR A 9 6.02 38.45 -42.87
C THR A 9 7.02 37.40 -42.37
N THR A 10 8.23 37.39 -42.96
CA THR A 10 9.30 36.46 -42.56
C THR A 10 9.92 36.84 -41.21
N LEU A 11 10.02 38.11 -40.88
CA LEU A 11 10.57 38.59 -39.62
C LEU A 11 9.60 38.26 -38.43
N GLY A 12 8.29 38.35 -38.67
CA GLY A 12 7.27 37.99 -37.66
C GLY A 12 7.25 36.51 -37.31
N ILE A 13 7.43 35.62 -38.32
CA ILE A 13 7.43 34.17 -38.10
C ILE A 13 8.69 33.72 -37.34
N VAL A 14 9.84 34.32 -37.64
CA VAL A 14 11.10 34.00 -36.90
C VAL A 14 11.02 34.50 -35.48
N LEU A 15 10.46 35.67 -35.22
CA LEU A 15 10.29 36.19 -33.85
C LEU A 15 9.30 35.35 -33.00
N CYS A 16 8.21 34.89 -33.61
CA CYS A 16 7.26 34.00 -32.97
C CYS A 16 7.85 32.61 -32.66
N GLY A 17 8.69 32.08 -33.57
CA GLY A 17 9.41 30.80 -33.38
C GLY A 17 10.41 30.85 -32.22
N VAL A 18 11.14 31.95 -32.05
CA VAL A 18 12.11 32.14 -30.96
C VAL A 18 11.42 32.31 -29.61
N LEU A 19 10.25 32.96 -29.55
CA LEU A 19 9.46 33.09 -28.34
C LEU A 19 8.86 31.75 -27.85
N LEU A 20 8.50 30.85 -28.77
CA LEU A 20 8.01 29.51 -28.42
C LEU A 20 9.10 28.59 -27.90
N LEU A 21 10.35 28.74 -28.36
CA LEU A 21 11.50 27.98 -27.86
C LEU A 21 12.01 28.48 -26.50
N ALA A 22 11.86 29.77 -26.19
CA ALA A 22 12.23 30.35 -24.90
C ALA A 22 11.21 29.98 -23.78
N GLY A 23 9.97 29.69 -24.12
CA GLY A 23 8.92 29.31 -23.16
C GLY A 23 9.14 27.97 -22.47
N CYS A 24 9.94 27.05 -23.04
CA CYS A 24 10.24 25.75 -22.43
C CYS A 24 11.44 25.77 -21.47
N ALA A 25 12.23 26.86 -21.42
CA ALA A 25 13.46 26.93 -20.63
C ALA A 25 13.26 27.55 -19.24
N SER A 26 12.07 28.08 -18.91
CA SER A 26 11.74 28.62 -17.62
C SER A 26 10.75 27.74 -16.86
N TRP A 27 10.99 26.42 -16.86
CA TRP A 27 10.46 25.58 -15.80
C TRP A 27 11.13 26.06 -14.51
N PRO A 28 10.37 26.49 -13.49
CA PRO A 28 11.02 26.90 -12.26
C PRO A 28 11.87 25.73 -11.75
N PRO A 29 13.19 25.93 -11.52
CA PRO A 29 13.97 24.94 -10.79
C PRO A 29 13.48 24.98 -9.36
N ALA A 30 13.09 23.88 -8.87
CA ALA A 30 12.63 23.69 -7.50
C ALA A 30 11.10 23.57 -7.37
N PHE A 31 10.59 22.47 -7.86
CA PHE A 31 10.05 21.66 -6.79
C PHE A 31 11.22 21.39 -5.84
N ASP A 32 11.36 22.28 -4.87
CA ASP A 32 12.09 22.02 -3.66
C ASP A 32 11.56 20.66 -3.22
N LYS A 33 12.39 19.61 -3.37
CA LYS A 33 11.97 18.25 -3.03
C LYS A 33 11.41 18.39 -1.64
N PRO A 34 10.11 18.10 -1.40
CA PRO A 34 9.60 18.14 -0.05
C PRO A 34 10.57 17.31 0.76
N ARG A 35 11.29 17.97 1.66
CA ARG A 35 12.33 17.32 2.45
C ARG A 35 11.63 16.26 3.28
N GLY A 36 11.52 15.08 2.64
CA GLY A 36 11.53 13.81 3.28
C GLY A 36 10.37 13.44 4.15
N ALA A 37 9.19 13.25 3.56
CA ALA A 37 8.24 12.34 4.19
C ALA A 37 8.61 10.86 3.96
N PHE A 38 9.53 10.56 3.05
CA PHE A 38 9.96 9.18 2.79
C PHE A 38 11.39 8.93 3.25
N PRO A 39 11.68 7.71 3.76
CA PRO A 39 13.04 7.30 4.04
C PRO A 39 13.92 7.50 2.80
N PRO A 40 15.18 7.91 2.96
CA PRO A 40 16.08 8.04 1.84
C PRO A 40 16.19 6.73 1.07
N GLN A 41 16.28 6.81 -0.27
CA GLN A 41 16.43 5.65 -1.14
C GLN A 41 17.54 4.69 -0.68
N ARG A 42 18.64 5.22 -0.17
CA ARG A 42 19.75 4.44 0.42
C ARG A 42 19.34 3.52 1.57
N VAL A 43 18.33 3.94 2.38
CA VAL A 43 17.80 3.11 3.48
C VAL A 43 16.93 2.00 2.91
N MET A 44 16.09 2.34 1.92
CA MET A 44 15.17 1.40 1.28
C MET A 44 15.92 0.32 0.49
N GLU A 45 16.99 0.69 -0.21
CA GLU A 45 17.79 -0.21 -1.03
C GLU A 45 18.97 -0.83 -0.26
N GLY A 46 19.59 -0.06 0.63
CA GLY A 46 20.76 -0.49 1.42
C GLY A 46 20.41 -1.33 2.66
N GLY A 47 19.15 -1.35 3.07
CA GLY A 47 18.68 -2.20 4.17
C GLY A 47 19.06 -1.73 5.58
N ASP A 48 19.65 -0.54 5.77
CA ASP A 48 19.97 0.00 7.11
C ASP A 48 18.73 0.58 7.81
N TYR A 49 17.72 -0.27 7.97
CA TYR A 49 16.52 0.11 8.70
C TYR A 49 16.76 0.28 10.21
N ALA A 50 17.71 -0.45 10.78
CA ALA A 50 17.99 -0.38 12.21
C ALA A 50 18.55 0.99 12.62
N GLY A 51 19.57 1.47 11.90
CA GLY A 51 20.16 2.79 12.12
C GLY A 51 19.11 3.89 11.89
N PHE A 52 18.34 3.79 10.81
CA PHE A 52 17.30 4.76 10.49
C PHE A 52 16.19 4.83 11.56
N LEU A 53 15.74 3.69 12.10
CA LEU A 53 14.79 3.64 13.20
C LEU A 53 15.35 4.26 14.48
N ALA A 54 16.61 3.94 14.82
CA ALA A 54 17.26 4.49 16.01
C ALA A 54 17.41 6.01 15.91
N GLU A 55 17.82 6.53 14.75
CA GLU A 55 17.94 7.96 14.48
C GLU A 55 16.60 8.70 14.64
N ASN A 56 15.53 8.15 14.04
CA ASN A 56 14.19 8.77 14.11
C ASN A 56 13.59 8.69 15.53
N ARG A 57 13.82 7.62 16.28
CA ARG A 57 13.43 7.53 17.70
C ARG A 57 14.14 8.59 18.54
N GLN A 58 15.47 8.71 18.39
CA GLN A 58 16.25 9.73 19.09
C GLN A 58 15.80 11.15 18.69
N MET A 59 15.47 11.37 17.41
CA MET A 59 14.92 12.62 16.95
C MET A 59 13.57 12.93 17.65
N LEU A 60 12.71 11.93 17.77
CA LEU A 60 11.38 12.08 18.42
C LEU A 60 11.51 12.38 19.92
N GLU A 61 12.49 11.78 20.61
CA GLU A 61 12.76 12.01 22.04
C GLU A 61 13.29 13.42 22.32
N ARG A 62 14.02 14.00 21.38
CA ARG A 62 14.68 15.31 21.55
C ARG A 62 13.92 16.47 20.94
N CYS A 63 12.89 16.22 20.17
CA CYS A 63 12.16 17.28 19.52
C CYS A 63 11.12 17.89 20.47
N GLU A 64 11.10 19.22 20.55
CA GLU A 64 10.12 20.00 21.32
C GLU A 64 8.87 20.39 20.49
N GLY A 65 8.65 19.70 19.36
CA GLY A 65 7.60 19.97 18.39
C GLY A 65 8.12 20.43 17.02
N GLY A 66 7.19 20.67 16.10
CA GLY A 66 7.48 21.17 14.74
C GLY A 66 7.90 20.10 13.75
N THR A 67 8.50 20.54 12.63
CA THR A 67 8.79 19.72 11.44
C THR A 67 9.64 18.48 11.72
N ARG A 68 10.53 18.53 12.69
CA ARG A 68 11.38 17.37 13.03
C ARG A 68 10.60 16.24 13.65
N CYS A 69 9.66 16.56 14.55
CA CYS A 69 8.83 15.56 15.23
C CYS A 69 7.86 14.90 14.24
N GLU A 70 7.23 15.69 13.37
CA GLU A 70 6.31 15.15 12.37
C GLU A 70 7.01 14.20 11.39
N VAL A 71 8.20 14.58 10.90
CA VAL A 71 9.00 13.76 9.99
C VAL A 71 9.45 12.46 10.68
N ALA A 72 9.88 12.54 11.94
CA ALA A 72 10.27 11.37 12.70
C ALA A 72 9.09 10.39 12.91
N LEU A 73 7.90 10.90 13.26
CA LEU A 73 6.69 10.07 13.39
C LEU A 73 6.33 9.41 12.06
N PHE A 74 6.36 10.17 10.96
CA PHE A 74 6.09 9.62 9.64
C PHE A 74 7.07 8.53 9.27
N ASN A 75 8.37 8.76 9.44
CA ASN A 75 9.43 7.81 9.12
C ASN A 75 9.30 6.50 9.92
N LEU A 76 9.01 6.61 11.22
CA LEU A 76 8.78 5.45 12.09
C LEU A 76 7.55 4.67 11.62
N GLY A 77 6.44 5.36 11.34
CA GLY A 77 5.24 4.76 10.78
C GLY A 77 5.51 4.07 9.45
N PHE A 78 6.21 4.74 8.55
CA PHE A 78 6.51 4.20 7.22
C PHE A 78 7.36 2.92 7.28
N VAL A 79 8.43 2.88 8.08
CA VAL A 79 9.28 1.68 8.20
C VAL A 79 8.49 0.48 8.72
N HIS A 80 7.57 0.71 9.65
CA HIS A 80 6.68 -0.34 10.13
C HIS A 80 5.56 -0.70 9.13
N ALA A 81 5.14 0.23 8.27
CA ALA A 81 4.16 -0.02 7.21
C ALA A 81 4.74 -0.77 6.01
N TYR A 82 6.03 -0.58 5.73
CA TYR A 82 6.67 -1.08 4.51
C TYR A 82 6.83 -2.62 4.55
N PRO A 83 6.21 -3.36 3.59
CA PRO A 83 6.19 -4.84 3.65
C PRO A 83 7.56 -5.51 3.57
N GLN A 84 8.55 -4.86 2.92
CA GLN A 84 9.90 -5.40 2.76
C GLN A 84 10.83 -5.01 3.93
N SER A 85 10.34 -4.21 4.87
CA SER A 85 11.10 -3.88 6.07
C SER A 85 11.19 -5.09 7.01
N PRO A 86 12.36 -5.41 7.57
CA PRO A 86 12.49 -6.42 8.61
C PRO A 86 11.74 -6.05 9.89
N TYR A 87 11.31 -4.80 10.02
CA TYR A 87 10.53 -4.26 11.14
C TYR A 87 9.05 -4.10 10.78
N HIS A 88 8.57 -4.75 9.72
CA HIS A 88 7.18 -4.65 9.29
C HIS A 88 6.22 -5.05 10.42
N ASP A 89 5.41 -4.09 10.84
CA ASP A 89 4.38 -4.25 11.88
C ASP A 89 3.27 -3.21 11.62
N PRO A 90 2.22 -3.58 10.86
CA PRO A 90 1.14 -2.65 10.52
C PRO A 90 0.45 -2.03 11.73
N SER A 91 0.38 -2.75 12.85
CA SER A 91 -0.24 -2.23 14.07
C SER A 91 0.58 -1.10 14.69
N LYS A 92 1.91 -1.26 14.73
CA LYS A 92 2.81 -0.18 15.16
C LYS A 92 2.80 1.00 14.20
N ALA A 93 2.75 0.73 12.88
CA ALA A 93 2.62 1.78 11.89
C ALA A 93 1.39 2.65 12.14
N LEU A 94 0.24 2.03 12.40
CA LEU A 94 -1.00 2.74 12.73
C LEU A 94 -0.85 3.65 13.95
N LEU A 95 -0.17 3.21 15.01
CA LEU A 95 0.06 4.03 16.21
C LEU A 95 0.86 5.29 15.88
N TYR A 96 1.93 5.18 15.08
CA TYR A 96 2.73 6.32 14.67
C TYR A 96 1.94 7.29 13.76
N PHE A 97 1.16 6.78 12.82
CA PHE A 97 0.33 7.63 11.96
C PHE A 97 -0.82 8.29 12.71
N ASP A 98 -1.44 7.60 13.67
CA ASP A 98 -2.47 8.20 14.54
C ASP A 98 -1.88 9.33 15.39
N ASP A 99 -0.70 9.14 15.96
CA ASP A 99 0.03 10.15 16.72
C ASP A 99 0.40 11.37 15.84
N LEU A 100 0.89 11.11 14.63
CA LEU A 100 1.22 12.15 13.66
C LEU A 100 -0.02 13.01 13.31
N ILE A 101 -1.11 12.35 12.93
CA ILE A 101 -2.37 13.01 12.53
C ILE A 101 -2.96 13.83 13.71
N LYS A 102 -2.88 13.30 14.92
CA LYS A 102 -3.40 13.94 16.13
C LYS A 102 -2.57 15.15 16.53
N LYS A 103 -1.24 15.05 16.49
CA LYS A 103 -0.33 16.10 16.95
C LYS A 103 -0.08 17.20 15.90
N TYR A 104 -0.10 16.83 14.62
CA TYR A 104 0.28 17.71 13.50
C TYR A 104 -0.74 17.70 12.35
N PRO A 105 -2.05 17.93 12.59
CA PRO A 105 -3.14 17.62 11.65
C PRO A 105 -3.06 18.38 10.32
N GLN A 106 -2.39 19.53 10.28
CA GLN A 106 -2.34 20.42 9.11
C GLN A 106 -1.04 20.31 8.30
N THR A 107 -0.18 19.35 8.60
CA THR A 107 1.10 19.22 7.92
C THR A 107 1.01 18.29 6.69
N PRO A 108 1.90 18.46 5.70
CA PRO A 108 2.00 17.53 4.57
C PRO A 108 2.21 16.07 5.01
N SER A 109 3.06 15.86 6.01
CA SER A 109 3.33 14.52 6.57
C SER A 109 2.08 13.88 7.16
N ALA A 110 1.21 14.67 7.81
CA ALA A 110 -0.06 14.17 8.34
C ALA A 110 -1.07 13.84 7.22
N PHE A 111 -1.04 14.58 6.11
CA PHE A 111 -1.85 14.26 4.94
C PHE A 111 -1.46 12.89 4.37
N GLU A 112 -0.17 12.66 4.16
CA GLU A 112 0.36 11.37 3.72
C GLU A 112 0.09 10.26 4.75
N GLY A 113 0.28 10.57 6.04
CA GLY A 113 -0.03 9.65 7.15
C GLY A 113 -1.49 9.20 7.16
N ARG A 114 -2.45 10.08 6.81
CA ARG A 114 -3.87 9.69 6.65
C ARG A 114 -4.07 8.67 5.53
N ALA A 115 -3.39 8.84 4.40
CA ALA A 115 -3.47 7.89 3.30
C ALA A 115 -2.90 6.53 3.70
N TRP A 116 -1.73 6.49 4.32
CA TRP A 116 -1.13 5.26 4.84
C TRP A 116 -2.00 4.57 5.88
N ARG A 117 -2.54 5.35 6.83
CA ARG A 117 -3.45 4.84 7.84
C ARG A 117 -4.68 4.16 7.22
N ALA A 118 -5.31 4.80 6.23
CA ALA A 118 -6.46 4.24 5.54
C ALA A 118 -6.12 2.93 4.84
N LEU A 119 -5.02 2.89 4.07
CA LEU A 119 -4.54 1.69 3.39
C LEU A 119 -4.23 0.54 4.35
N LEU A 120 -3.55 0.82 5.46
CA LEU A 120 -3.21 -0.20 6.46
C LEU A 120 -4.46 -0.74 7.16
N THR A 121 -5.42 0.12 7.49
CA THR A 121 -6.68 -0.29 8.12
C THR A 121 -7.46 -1.22 7.19
N GLU A 122 -7.57 -0.87 5.92
CA GLU A 122 -8.24 -1.69 4.92
C GLU A 122 -7.52 -3.04 4.72
N ASN A 123 -6.19 -3.02 4.64
CA ASN A 123 -5.39 -4.23 4.46
C ASN A 123 -5.56 -5.20 5.63
N LEU A 124 -5.50 -4.71 6.88
CA LEU A 124 -5.74 -5.54 8.07
C LEU A 124 -7.15 -6.12 8.09
N ALA A 125 -8.16 -5.35 7.68
CA ALA A 125 -9.54 -5.85 7.57
C ALA A 125 -9.68 -6.94 6.50
N LEU A 126 -9.02 -6.78 5.36
CA LEU A 126 -8.99 -7.79 4.29
C LEU A 126 -8.26 -9.07 4.72
N GLU A 127 -7.15 -8.95 5.45
CA GLU A 127 -6.43 -10.10 5.99
C GLU A 127 -7.27 -10.88 7.00
N GLU A 128 -7.99 -10.19 7.87
CA GLU A 128 -8.89 -10.83 8.82
C GLU A 128 -10.04 -11.54 8.10
N LYS A 129 -10.65 -10.89 7.09
CA LYS A 129 -11.68 -11.51 6.25
C LYS A 129 -11.14 -12.76 5.54
N ARG A 130 -9.94 -12.69 4.99
CA ARG A 130 -9.28 -13.84 4.35
C ARG A 130 -9.10 -15.00 5.34
N ARG A 131 -8.63 -14.73 6.55
CA ARG A 131 -8.47 -15.75 7.61
C ARG A 131 -9.79 -16.42 7.95
N ARG A 132 -10.86 -15.64 8.13
CA ARG A 132 -12.22 -16.18 8.39
C ARG A 132 -12.71 -17.07 7.26
N LEU A 133 -12.59 -16.60 6.01
CA LEU A 133 -13.00 -17.40 4.85
C LEU A 133 -12.21 -18.71 4.72
N GLN A 134 -10.91 -18.68 5.02
CA GLN A 134 -10.09 -19.90 5.03
C GLN A 134 -10.52 -20.88 6.14
N ALA A 135 -10.88 -20.39 7.31
CA ALA A 135 -11.41 -21.22 8.41
C ALA A 135 -12.75 -21.85 8.01
N ASP A 136 -13.65 -21.06 7.41
CA ASP A 136 -14.95 -21.54 6.91
C ASP A 136 -14.78 -22.62 5.84
N LEU A 137 -13.88 -22.43 4.90
CA LEU A 137 -13.58 -23.43 3.87
C LEU A 137 -13.10 -24.76 4.50
N ARG A 138 -12.16 -24.69 5.45
CA ARG A 138 -11.68 -25.90 6.15
C ARG A 138 -12.81 -26.62 6.88
N SER A 139 -13.72 -25.89 7.54
CA SER A 139 -14.88 -26.43 8.22
C SER A 139 -15.84 -27.13 7.26
N LYS A 140 -16.15 -26.47 6.12
CA LYS A 140 -17.01 -27.05 5.06
C LYS A 140 -16.38 -28.31 4.44
N ASP A 141 -15.07 -28.30 4.17
CA ASP A 141 -14.37 -29.47 3.66
C ASP A 141 -14.41 -30.66 4.64
N ALA A 142 -14.30 -30.41 5.93
CA ALA A 142 -14.46 -31.43 6.96
C ALA A 142 -15.88 -32.01 6.95
N THR A 143 -16.90 -31.13 6.87
CA THR A 143 -18.30 -31.56 6.79
C THR A 143 -18.56 -32.39 5.52
N ILE A 144 -18.07 -31.96 4.38
CA ILE A 144 -18.21 -32.72 3.12
C ILE A 144 -17.57 -34.10 3.25
N ARG A 145 -16.37 -34.22 3.85
CA ARG A 145 -15.74 -35.52 4.07
C ARG A 145 -16.60 -36.43 4.95
N THR A 146 -17.14 -35.90 6.05
CA THR A 146 -18.03 -36.63 6.96
C THR A 146 -19.27 -37.13 6.22
N LEU A 147 -19.94 -36.24 5.48
CA LEU A 147 -21.15 -36.59 4.72
C LEU A 147 -20.88 -37.64 3.64
N ARG A 148 -19.75 -37.56 2.94
CA ARG A 148 -19.34 -38.58 1.96
C ARG A 148 -19.13 -39.95 2.60
N THR A 149 -18.52 -39.98 3.77
CA THR A 149 -18.33 -41.22 4.55
C THR A 149 -19.69 -41.82 5.00
N GLN A 150 -20.59 -40.96 5.50
CA GLN A 150 -21.94 -41.39 5.88
C GLN A 150 -22.73 -41.95 4.70
N LEU A 151 -22.69 -41.24 3.56
CA LEU A 151 -23.34 -41.67 2.31
C LEU A 151 -22.77 -43.00 1.80
N GLY A 152 -21.45 -43.21 1.91
CA GLY A 152 -20.80 -44.47 1.57
C GLY A 152 -21.34 -45.61 2.42
N ARG A 153 -21.41 -45.45 3.73
CA ARG A 153 -21.95 -46.45 4.67
C ARG A 153 -23.44 -46.76 4.41
N SER A 154 -24.25 -45.71 4.15
CA SER A 154 -25.66 -45.91 3.80
C SER A 154 -25.81 -46.81 2.54
N ARG A 155 -25.05 -46.54 1.49
CA ARG A 155 -25.06 -47.36 0.28
C ARG A 155 -24.63 -48.80 0.51
N GLU A 156 -23.64 -49.06 1.37
CA GLU A 156 -23.22 -50.39 1.75
C GLU A 156 -24.34 -51.15 2.45
N ILE A 157 -25.07 -50.49 3.37
CA ILE A 157 -26.21 -51.05 4.06
C ILE A 157 -27.35 -51.38 3.07
N ASP A 158 -27.67 -50.47 2.15
CA ASP A 158 -28.70 -50.67 1.15
C ASP A 158 -28.37 -51.92 0.26
N ILE A 159 -27.13 -52.07 -0.18
CA ILE A 159 -26.67 -53.23 -0.95
C ILE A 159 -26.80 -54.52 -0.14
N GLU A 160 -26.47 -54.50 1.13
CA GLU A 160 -26.58 -55.66 2.01
C GLU A 160 -28.04 -56.09 2.24
N ILE A 161 -28.94 -55.13 2.41
CA ILE A 161 -30.40 -55.36 2.51
C ILE A 161 -30.90 -56.01 1.21
N ASP A 162 -30.64 -55.42 0.06
CA ASP A 162 -31.03 -55.95 -1.24
C ASP A 162 -30.51 -57.39 -1.47
N LYS A 163 -29.31 -57.71 -0.97
CA LYS A 163 -28.76 -59.04 -1.08
C LYS A 163 -29.53 -60.03 -0.21
N LYS A 164 -29.81 -59.67 1.02
CA LYS A 164 -30.57 -60.52 1.97
C LYS A 164 -32.02 -60.78 1.49
N GLU A 165 -32.69 -59.75 0.98
CA GLU A 165 -34.04 -59.88 0.37
C GLU A 165 -34.06 -60.90 -0.76
N ARG A 166 -33.07 -60.84 -1.67
CA ARG A 166 -32.94 -61.81 -2.75
C ARG A 166 -32.62 -63.22 -2.31
N GLU A 167 -31.91 -63.42 -1.20
CA GLU A 167 -31.65 -64.72 -0.60
C GLU A 167 -32.89 -65.34 0.03
N LEU A 168 -33.78 -64.52 0.61
CA LEU A 168 -35.01 -64.97 1.25
C LEU A 168 -36.12 -65.36 0.23
N LEU A 169 -36.04 -64.85 -0.98
CA LEU A 169 -36.99 -65.12 -2.06
C LEU A 169 -36.64 -66.37 -2.92
N ARG A 170 -35.56 -67.02 -2.62
CA ARG A 170 -35.13 -68.28 -3.27
C ARG A 170 -35.50 -69.51 -2.46
#